data_2da6ccc017e3fb6e2c5028ae6bb52524
#
_entry.id   2da6ccc017e3fb6e2c5028ae6bb52524
#
_cell.length_a   1.000
_cell.length_b   1.000
_cell.length_c   1.000
_cell.angle_alpha   90.00
_cell.angle_beta   90.00
_cell.angle_gamma   90.00
#
_symmetry.space_group_name_H-M   'P 1'
#
loop_
_entity.id
_entity.type
_entity.pdbx_description
1 polymer ?
#
loop_
_entity_poly.entity_id
_entity_poly.type
_entity_poly.pdbx_seq_one_letter_code
_entity_poly.pdbx_strand_id
1 'polypeptide(L)'
;MAGLHKILLVEDSAELRDMYKIFLEMNDFEVGIAIDGEDGLAVAKTFQPDLIFLDIMMPKKDGFEVLKILRHDPSYGCTKAKIVLLTNLGASTKVSAEVRKDMDGYVIKAEIVLNDLLDIIKSLE
;
A
#
# COMPACT_ATOMS: atom_id res chain seq x y z
N MET A 1 -17.01 -8.40 -11.53
CA MET A 1 -15.92 -7.90 -12.34
C MET A 1 -14.60 -7.95 -11.60
N ALA A 2 -13.62 -8.54 -12.21
CA ALA A 2 -12.29 -8.55 -11.63
C ALA A 2 -11.65 -7.19 -11.90
N GLY A 3 -10.95 -6.66 -10.98
CA GLY A 3 -10.26 -5.40 -11.12
C GLY A 3 -10.10 -4.74 -9.78
N LEU A 4 -9.07 -3.96 -9.65
CA LEU A 4 -8.78 -3.25 -8.42
C LEU A 4 -9.33 -1.83 -8.55
N HIS A 5 -10.34 -1.50 -7.76
CA HIS A 5 -11.02 -0.21 -7.84
C HIS A 5 -10.77 0.69 -6.64
N LYS A 6 -10.65 0.10 -5.46
CA LYS A 6 -10.48 0.85 -4.21
C LYS A 6 -9.05 0.70 -3.73
N ILE A 7 -8.33 1.80 -3.67
CA ILE A 7 -6.92 1.81 -3.28
C ILE A 7 -6.77 2.60 -1.99
N LEU A 8 -6.16 1.98 -0.99
CA LEU A 8 -5.74 2.67 0.23
C LEU A 8 -4.27 3.02 0.10
N LEU A 9 -3.96 4.29 0.35
CA LEU A 9 -2.59 4.79 0.30
C LEU A 9 -2.17 5.18 1.72
N VAL A 10 -1.23 4.44 2.28
CA VAL A 10 -0.69 4.70 3.62
C VAL A 10 0.69 5.32 3.46
N GLU A 11 0.78 6.62 3.64
CA GLU A 11 1.98 7.39 3.37
C GLU A 11 2.04 8.60 4.30
N ASP A 12 3.16 8.77 5.03
CA ASP A 12 3.29 9.87 5.97
C ASP A 12 3.69 11.20 5.33
N SER A 13 4.29 11.18 4.14
CA SER A 13 4.62 12.42 3.42
C SER A 13 3.37 12.98 2.76
N ALA A 14 2.94 14.17 3.18
CA ALA A 14 1.78 14.82 2.61
C ALA A 14 1.93 15.08 1.11
N GLU A 15 3.13 15.47 0.68
CA GLU A 15 3.39 15.73 -0.73
C GLU A 15 3.23 14.49 -1.59
N LEU A 16 3.85 13.38 -1.17
CA LEU A 16 3.75 12.12 -1.91
C LEU A 16 2.33 11.58 -1.88
N ARG A 17 1.69 11.64 -0.72
CA ARG A 17 0.32 11.17 -0.55
C ARG A 17 -0.63 11.90 -1.49
N ASP A 18 -0.53 13.24 -1.53
CA ASP A 18 -1.40 14.04 -2.39
C ASP A 18 -1.12 13.77 -3.87
N MET A 19 0.14 13.67 -4.24
CA MET A 19 0.53 13.40 -5.63
C MET A 19 0.00 12.05 -6.12
N TYR A 20 0.20 11.01 -5.33
CA TYR A 20 -0.28 9.67 -5.69
C TYR A 20 -1.81 9.62 -5.73
N LYS A 21 -2.46 10.26 -4.75
CA LYS A 21 -3.92 10.29 -4.69
C LYS A 21 -4.51 10.94 -5.94
N ILE A 22 -4.00 12.12 -6.31
CA ILE A 22 -4.48 12.83 -7.48
C ILE A 22 -4.29 11.99 -8.74
N PHE A 23 -3.12 11.41 -8.91
CA PHE A 23 -2.81 10.59 -10.07
C PHE A 23 -3.74 9.38 -10.19
N LEU A 24 -3.94 8.67 -9.08
CA LEU A 24 -4.79 7.49 -9.07
C LEU A 24 -6.25 7.84 -9.31
N GLU A 25 -6.73 8.94 -8.71
CA GLU A 25 -8.10 9.39 -8.95
C GLU A 25 -8.33 9.80 -10.41
N MET A 26 -7.32 10.40 -11.04
CA MET A 26 -7.39 10.73 -12.47
C MET A 26 -7.48 9.49 -13.36
N ASN A 27 -7.09 8.35 -12.83
CA ASN A 27 -7.16 7.08 -13.55
C ASN A 27 -8.35 6.21 -13.06
N ASP A 28 -9.35 6.87 -12.51
CA ASP A 28 -10.64 6.27 -12.15
C ASP A 28 -10.62 5.32 -10.96
N PHE A 29 -9.61 5.42 -10.09
CA PHE A 29 -9.59 4.68 -8.84
C PHE A 29 -10.24 5.48 -7.72
N GLU A 30 -10.90 4.80 -6.81
CA GLU A 30 -11.37 5.39 -5.57
C GLU A 30 -10.24 5.26 -4.54
N VAL A 31 -9.78 6.37 -3.98
CA VAL A 31 -8.58 6.39 -3.14
C VAL A 31 -8.92 6.84 -1.72
N GLY A 32 -8.58 5.98 -0.76
CA GLY A 32 -8.55 6.35 0.65
C GLY A 32 -7.13 6.66 1.05
N ILE A 33 -6.95 7.54 2.02
CA ILE A 33 -5.62 7.91 2.49
C ILE A 33 -5.49 7.70 3.99
N ALA A 34 -4.27 7.38 4.42
CA ALA A 34 -3.91 7.27 5.82
C ALA A 34 -2.51 7.86 6.00
N ILE A 35 -2.27 8.47 7.15
CA ILE A 35 -1.05 9.23 7.40
C ILE A 35 0.03 8.44 8.14
N ASP A 36 -0.32 7.34 8.75
CA ASP A 36 0.62 6.46 9.47
C ASP A 36 0.04 5.05 9.58
N GLY A 37 0.79 4.17 10.24
CA GLY A 37 0.39 2.77 10.34
C GLY A 37 -0.89 2.54 11.13
N GLU A 38 -1.09 3.25 12.22
CA GLU A 38 -2.31 3.11 13.02
C GLU A 38 -3.53 3.60 12.25
N ASP A 39 -3.38 4.76 11.60
CA ASP A 39 -4.42 5.32 10.76
C ASP A 39 -4.72 4.37 9.59
N GLY A 40 -3.67 3.78 9.03
CA GLY A 40 -3.82 2.80 7.94
C GLY A 40 -4.68 1.62 8.33
N LEU A 41 -4.47 1.08 9.53
CA LEU A 41 -5.30 -0.01 10.02
C LEU A 41 -6.76 0.41 10.23
N ALA A 42 -6.96 1.59 10.81
CA ALA A 42 -8.31 2.11 11.05
C ALA A 42 -9.05 2.35 9.72
N VAL A 43 -8.38 2.98 8.75
CA VAL A 43 -9.00 3.26 7.46
C VAL A 43 -9.26 1.97 6.69
N ALA A 44 -8.35 1.02 6.71
CA ALA A 44 -8.53 -0.26 6.02
C ALA A 44 -9.80 -0.97 6.48
N LYS A 45 -10.09 -0.91 7.76
CA LYS A 45 -11.24 -1.59 8.34
C LYS A 45 -12.57 -1.06 7.81
N THR A 46 -12.66 0.25 7.60
CA THR A 46 -13.89 0.88 7.11
C THR A 46 -13.93 1.02 5.59
N PHE A 47 -12.82 1.32 4.98
CA PHE A 47 -12.74 1.54 3.53
C PHE A 47 -12.80 0.26 2.72
N GLN A 48 -12.28 -0.84 3.26
CA GLN A 48 -12.22 -2.15 2.60
C GLN A 48 -11.58 -2.08 1.22
N PRO A 49 -10.29 -1.71 1.14
CA PRO A 49 -9.62 -1.54 -0.15
C PRO A 49 -9.36 -2.87 -0.85
N ASP A 50 -9.27 -2.81 -2.17
CA ASP A 50 -8.84 -3.94 -3.00
C ASP A 50 -7.31 -4.03 -3.06
N LEU A 51 -6.65 -2.87 -2.97
CA LEU A 51 -5.20 -2.74 -3.04
C LEU A 51 -4.75 -1.73 -2.00
N ILE A 52 -3.65 -2.03 -1.35
CA ILE A 52 -3.04 -1.12 -0.37
C ILE A 52 -1.61 -0.81 -0.80
N PHE A 53 -1.29 0.47 -0.97
CA PHE A 53 0.10 0.94 -1.09
C PHE A 53 0.54 1.34 0.31
N LEU A 54 1.55 0.69 0.84
CA LEU A 54 1.92 0.79 2.24
C LEU A 54 3.39 1.18 2.38
N ASP A 55 3.63 2.40 2.88
CA ASP A 55 4.97 2.86 3.20
C ASP A 55 5.48 2.10 4.41
N ILE A 56 6.69 1.55 4.33
CA ILE A 56 7.25 0.77 5.43
C ILE A 56 8.01 1.62 6.45
N MET A 57 8.39 2.85 6.09
CA MET A 57 9.14 3.75 6.97
C MET A 57 8.22 4.85 7.49
N MET A 58 7.47 4.55 8.54
CA MET A 58 6.51 5.50 9.12
C MET A 58 6.66 5.56 10.64
N PRO A 59 6.30 6.72 11.25
CA PRO A 59 6.24 6.81 12.69
C PRO A 59 5.12 5.94 13.25
N LYS A 60 5.14 5.72 14.55
CA LYS A 60 4.21 4.92 15.35
C LYS A 60 4.32 3.43 15.03
N LYS A 61 3.72 2.97 13.94
CA LYS A 61 3.71 1.55 13.60
C LYS A 61 4.30 1.40 12.20
N ASP A 62 5.41 0.64 12.08
CA ASP A 62 6.06 0.50 10.78
C ASP A 62 5.22 -0.36 9.81
N GLY A 63 5.58 -0.25 8.52
CA GLY A 63 4.80 -0.92 7.48
C GLY A 63 4.84 -2.44 7.56
N PHE A 64 5.92 -3.02 8.06
CA PHE A 64 6.00 -4.48 8.18
C PHE A 64 5.01 -5.01 9.22
N GLU A 65 4.85 -4.28 10.34
CA GLU A 65 3.84 -4.63 11.34
C GLU A 65 2.44 -4.52 10.77
N VAL A 66 2.16 -3.43 10.05
CA VAL A 66 0.85 -3.21 9.44
C VAL A 66 0.55 -4.31 8.42
N LEU A 67 1.53 -4.67 7.59
CA LEU A 67 1.38 -5.74 6.61
C LEU A 67 0.97 -7.05 7.30
N LYS A 68 1.69 -7.41 8.35
CA LYS A 68 1.44 -8.65 9.08
C LYS A 68 0.02 -8.65 9.66
N ILE A 69 -0.38 -7.56 10.29
CA ILE A 69 -1.71 -7.44 10.88
C ILE A 69 -2.79 -7.55 9.79
N LEU A 70 -2.68 -6.81 8.71
CA LEU A 70 -3.68 -6.84 7.65
C LEU A 70 -3.80 -8.20 7.01
N ARG A 71 -2.70 -8.88 6.80
CA ARG A 71 -2.70 -10.18 6.13
C ARG A 71 -3.23 -11.31 7.01
N HIS A 72 -3.00 -11.23 8.33
CA HIS A 72 -3.28 -12.34 9.23
C HIS A 72 -4.44 -12.11 10.19
N ASP A 73 -4.89 -10.88 10.36
CA ASP A 73 -6.01 -10.59 11.27
C ASP A 73 -7.29 -10.36 10.45
N PRO A 74 -8.22 -11.32 10.45
CA PRO A 74 -9.43 -11.19 9.64
C PRO A 74 -10.38 -10.09 10.10
N SER A 75 -10.19 -9.54 11.30
CA SER A 75 -11.06 -8.47 11.78
C SER A 75 -10.97 -7.19 10.96
N TYR A 76 -9.88 -7.01 10.19
CA TYR A 76 -9.73 -5.86 9.30
C TYR A 76 -10.36 -6.08 7.93
N GLY A 77 -10.70 -7.32 7.59
CA GLY A 77 -11.34 -7.62 6.31
C GLY A 77 -10.43 -7.52 5.10
N CYS A 78 -9.12 -7.52 5.30
CA CYS A 78 -8.14 -7.29 4.24
C CYS A 78 -7.19 -8.46 4.00
N THR A 79 -7.53 -9.65 4.49
CA THR A 79 -6.62 -10.80 4.36
C THR A 79 -6.35 -11.18 2.91
N LYS A 80 -7.24 -10.79 2.00
CA LYS A 80 -7.09 -11.09 0.56
C LYS A 80 -6.80 -9.85 -0.29
N ALA A 81 -6.72 -8.66 0.33
CA ALA A 81 -6.37 -7.45 -0.41
C ALA A 81 -4.95 -7.57 -0.95
N LYS A 82 -4.69 -6.95 -2.10
CA LYS A 82 -3.32 -6.87 -2.61
C LYS A 82 -2.58 -5.81 -1.82
N ILE A 83 -1.35 -6.09 -1.42
CA ILE A 83 -0.53 -5.15 -0.64
C ILE A 83 0.82 -4.96 -1.32
N VAL A 84 1.10 -3.72 -1.71
CA VAL A 84 2.36 -3.33 -2.33
C VAL A 84 3.09 -2.40 -1.37
N LEU A 85 4.32 -2.75 -1.03
CA LEU A 85 5.11 -1.95 -0.11
C LEU A 85 5.78 -0.80 -0.86
N LEU A 86 5.77 0.38 -0.25
CA LEU A 86 6.53 1.53 -0.72
C LEU A 86 7.75 1.69 0.15
N THR A 87 8.92 1.81 -0.45
CA THR A 87 10.15 1.88 0.31
C THR A 87 11.16 2.84 -0.32
N ASN A 88 11.92 3.54 0.51
CA ASN A 88 13.08 4.32 0.06
C ASN A 88 14.36 3.49 0.16
N LEU A 89 14.26 2.30 0.71
CA LEU A 89 15.41 1.42 0.85
C LEU A 89 15.75 0.83 -0.50
N GLY A 90 17.02 0.84 -0.86
CA GLY A 90 17.45 0.35 -2.16
C GLY A 90 17.31 -1.17 -2.32
N ALA A 91 17.65 -1.66 -3.50
CA ALA A 91 17.55 -3.08 -3.84
C ALA A 91 18.36 -3.98 -2.91
N SER A 92 19.30 -3.41 -2.15
CA SER A 92 20.09 -4.15 -1.18
C SER A 92 19.33 -4.47 0.11
N THR A 93 18.15 -3.90 0.30
CA THR A 93 17.36 -4.16 1.50
C THR A 93 16.87 -5.59 1.48
N LYS A 94 17.27 -6.36 2.49
CA LYS A 94 16.81 -7.73 2.60
C LYS A 94 15.43 -7.76 3.25
N VAL A 95 14.48 -8.19 2.48
CA VAL A 95 13.13 -8.43 2.98
C VAL A 95 13.09 -9.89 3.40
N SER A 96 12.62 -10.16 4.62
CA SER A 96 12.56 -11.53 5.13
C SER A 96 11.60 -12.39 4.29
N ALA A 97 11.78 -13.71 4.35
CA ALA A 97 10.91 -14.63 3.64
C ALA A 97 9.45 -14.49 4.12
N GLU A 98 9.24 -14.20 5.42
CA GLU A 98 7.91 -14.00 5.98
C GLU A 98 7.22 -12.80 5.36
N VAL A 99 7.94 -11.68 5.23
CA VAL A 99 7.38 -10.46 4.62
C VAL A 99 7.08 -10.71 3.16
N ARG A 100 7.95 -11.41 2.44
CA ARG A 100 7.72 -11.71 1.03
C ARG A 100 6.46 -12.53 0.79
N LYS A 101 6.12 -13.41 1.71
CA LYS A 101 4.89 -14.19 1.62
C LYS A 101 3.64 -13.33 1.77
N ASP A 102 3.74 -12.28 2.56
CA ASP A 102 2.60 -11.44 2.90
C ASP A 102 2.37 -10.31 1.90
N MET A 103 3.42 -9.85 1.22
CA MET A 103 3.29 -8.77 0.25
C MET A 103 3.04 -9.30 -1.15
N ASP A 104 2.39 -8.49 -1.97
CA ASP A 104 2.17 -8.81 -3.38
C ASP A 104 3.17 -8.13 -4.30
N GLY A 105 3.92 -7.19 -3.78
CA GLY A 105 4.97 -6.50 -4.53
C GLY A 105 5.56 -5.37 -3.72
N TYR A 106 6.54 -4.70 -4.28
CA TYR A 106 7.12 -3.50 -3.66
C TYR A 106 7.61 -2.54 -4.73
N VAL A 107 7.71 -1.27 -4.37
CA VAL A 107 8.27 -0.22 -5.25
C VAL A 107 9.26 0.61 -4.45
N ILE A 108 10.33 1.02 -5.11
CA ILE A 108 11.33 1.91 -4.53
C ILE A 108 10.91 3.34 -4.84
N LYS A 109 10.54 4.10 -3.80
CA LYS A 109 9.96 5.45 -3.96
C LYS A 109 10.87 6.40 -4.73
N ALA A 110 12.18 6.30 -4.56
CA ALA A 110 13.13 7.18 -5.24
C ALA A 110 13.26 6.90 -6.73
N GLU A 111 12.85 5.75 -7.20
CA GLU A 111 12.99 5.32 -8.59
C GLU A 111 11.68 5.33 -9.36
N ILE A 112 10.56 5.47 -8.67
CA ILE A 112 9.25 5.34 -9.29
C ILE A 112 8.85 6.60 -10.04
N VAL A 113 8.29 6.43 -11.22
CA VAL A 113 7.50 7.45 -11.89
C VAL A 113 6.03 7.05 -11.76
N LEU A 114 5.13 8.02 -11.87
CA LEU A 114 3.71 7.77 -11.59
C LEU A 114 3.11 6.64 -12.43
N ASN A 115 3.52 6.52 -13.69
CA ASN A 115 3.02 5.44 -14.55
C ASN A 115 3.38 4.05 -14.05
N ASP A 116 4.45 3.91 -13.26
CA ASP A 116 4.84 2.63 -12.69
C ASP A 116 3.77 2.11 -11.73
N LEU A 117 3.03 3.00 -11.08
CA LEU A 117 1.92 2.60 -10.21
C LEU A 117 0.84 1.88 -11.02
N LEU A 118 0.53 2.39 -12.20
CA LEU A 118 -0.47 1.75 -13.07
C LEU A 118 0.02 0.39 -13.56
N ASP A 119 1.30 0.27 -13.88
CA ASP A 119 1.88 -0.99 -14.34
C ASP A 119 1.78 -2.06 -13.26
N ILE A 120 2.09 -1.68 -12.01
CA ILE A 120 1.99 -2.59 -10.88
C ILE A 120 0.54 -3.02 -10.65
N ILE A 121 -0.40 -2.07 -10.70
CA ILE A 121 -1.81 -2.37 -10.51
C ILE A 121 -2.27 -3.39 -11.56
N LYS A 122 -1.91 -3.16 -12.82
CA LYS A 122 -2.27 -4.08 -13.90
C LYS A 122 -1.69 -5.48 -13.67
N SER A 123 -0.46 -5.55 -13.17
CA SER A 123 0.18 -6.85 -12.93
C SER A 123 -0.50 -7.65 -11.84
N LEU A 124 -1.24 -7.00 -10.94
CA LEU A 124 -1.92 -7.63 -9.82
C LEU A 124 -3.38 -7.95 -10.12
N GLU A 125 -3.91 -7.43 -11.21
CA GLU A 125 -5.28 -7.77 -11.65
C GLU A 125 -5.30 -9.15 -12.33
#